data_4e2192657b9b3575c406a6dd7f97710b
#
_entry.id   4e2192657b9b3575c406a6dd7f97710b
#
_cell.length_a   1.000
_cell.length_b   1.000
_cell.length_c   1.000
_cell.angle_alpha   90.00
_cell.angle_beta   90.00
_cell.angle_gamma   90.00
#
_symmetry.space_group_name_H-M   'P 1'
#
loop_
_entity.id
_entity.type
_entity.pdbx_description
1 polymer ?
#
loop_
_entity_poly.entity_id
_entity_poly.type
_entity_poly.pdbx_seq_one_letter_code
_entity_poly.pdbx_strand_id
1 'polypeptide(L)'
;MPGLLAGSGKRGIAFIDVDDTIREVHGYAKQGAAYGYSGIRGLNVQLAIVSTPIGAPVIARARLPQGNTASAKGCGRLLAQAITTARNTAAAGQLMARADSAYYGWAFVGTAIRHHAWFSVTARMTKSVTAAITSISHDAWTPIRYPKAQFDEQLQQWVSDAEVAEVPFVAFTGRRKNEHVTCRLVVRRVKRLQPLAGDGTAQGELFSAYPCASG
;
A
#
# COMPACT_ATOMS: atom_id res chain seq x y z
N MET A 1 28.67 -2.01 -14.74
CA MET A 1 27.90 -1.35 -13.67
C MET A 1 26.69 -2.21 -13.34
N PRO A 2 26.36 -2.50 -12.08
CA PRO A 2 25.10 -3.14 -11.77
C PRO A 2 23.98 -2.26 -12.32
N GLY A 3 23.01 -2.83 -13.01
CA GLY A 3 21.92 -2.10 -13.62
C GLY A 3 21.12 -1.31 -12.58
N LEU A 4 20.48 -0.24 -13.01
CA LEU A 4 19.71 0.69 -12.17
C LEU A 4 18.70 -0.03 -11.24
N LEU A 5 18.24 -1.22 -11.65
CA LEU A 5 17.34 -2.09 -10.90
C LEU A 5 18.04 -3.44 -10.58
N ALA A 6 19.22 -3.38 -9.94
CA ALA A 6 19.88 -4.58 -9.47
C ALA A 6 18.93 -5.43 -8.61
N GLY A 7 18.92 -6.74 -8.79
CA GLY A 7 18.01 -7.66 -8.09
C GLY A 7 16.63 -7.86 -8.75
N SER A 8 16.32 -7.17 -9.85
CA SER A 8 15.05 -7.33 -10.60
C SER A 8 15.12 -8.31 -11.77
N GLY A 9 16.14 -9.19 -11.81
CA GLY A 9 16.24 -10.26 -12.80
C GLY A 9 15.05 -11.24 -12.77
N LYS A 10 15.00 -12.22 -13.68
CA LYS A 10 13.85 -13.13 -13.88
C LYS A 10 13.28 -13.77 -12.61
N ARG A 11 14.13 -14.03 -11.60
CA ARG A 11 13.73 -14.58 -10.29
C ARG A 11 13.59 -13.51 -9.19
N GLY A 12 13.88 -12.24 -9.52
CA GLY A 12 13.82 -11.13 -8.58
C GLY A 12 12.44 -10.51 -8.52
N ILE A 13 12.22 -9.73 -7.47
CA ILE A 13 11.03 -8.90 -7.32
C ILE A 13 11.44 -7.43 -7.30
N ALA A 14 10.67 -6.58 -7.99
CA ALA A 14 10.78 -5.14 -7.86
C ALA A 14 9.45 -4.58 -7.37
N PHE A 15 9.53 -3.67 -6.43
CA PHE A 15 8.37 -2.99 -5.85
C PHE A 15 8.16 -1.66 -6.56
N ILE A 16 6.90 -1.30 -6.79
CA ILE A 16 6.49 0.01 -7.30
C ILE A 16 5.60 0.63 -6.24
N ASP A 17 6.16 1.55 -5.48
CA ASP A 17 5.46 2.30 -4.45
C ASP A 17 4.82 3.54 -5.06
N VAL A 18 3.51 3.68 -4.90
CA VAL A 18 2.76 4.84 -5.35
C VAL A 18 2.26 5.60 -4.13
N ASP A 19 2.65 6.86 -4.06
CA ASP A 19 2.27 7.75 -2.98
C ASP A 19 2.15 9.19 -3.46
N ASP A 20 1.53 10.06 -2.66
CA ASP A 20 1.48 11.49 -2.93
C ASP A 20 1.80 12.32 -1.69
N THR A 21 2.35 13.49 -1.93
CA THR A 21 2.69 14.44 -0.88
C THR A 21 2.27 15.84 -1.25
N ILE A 22 1.80 16.59 -0.26
CA ILE A 22 1.48 17.99 -0.41
C ILE A 22 2.68 18.84 0.04
N ARG A 23 3.17 19.67 -0.87
CA ARG A 23 4.18 20.69 -0.56
C ARG A 23 3.52 22.02 -0.37
N GLU A 24 3.55 22.51 0.86
CA GLU A 24 3.05 23.84 1.19
C GLU A 24 3.72 24.90 0.34
N VAL A 25 2.95 25.86 -0.11
CA VAL A 25 3.45 27.00 -0.87
C VAL A 25 2.89 28.30 -0.30
N HIS A 26 3.79 29.24 -0.15
CA HIS A 26 3.48 30.60 0.24
C HIS A 26 3.35 31.47 -1.01
N GLY A 27 2.49 32.49 -0.96
CA GLY A 27 2.20 33.39 -2.08
C GLY A 27 1.07 32.91 -2.99
N TYR A 28 0.37 33.88 -3.60
CA TYR A 28 -0.91 33.65 -4.31
C TYR A 28 -0.74 33.23 -5.78
N ALA A 29 0.43 33.50 -6.37
CA ALA A 29 0.66 33.36 -7.81
C ALA A 29 1.09 31.96 -8.28
N LYS A 30 1.17 30.95 -7.40
CA LYS A 30 1.59 29.60 -7.80
C LYS A 30 0.44 28.83 -8.44
N GLN A 31 0.59 28.55 -9.73
CA GLN A 31 -0.37 27.77 -10.50
C GLN A 31 -0.50 26.37 -9.92
N GLY A 32 -1.73 25.88 -9.83
CA GLY A 32 -2.04 24.55 -9.31
C GLY A 32 -2.05 24.43 -7.78
N ALA A 33 -1.65 25.47 -7.05
CA ALA A 33 -1.75 25.48 -5.60
C ALA A 33 -3.22 25.59 -5.15
N ALA A 34 -3.65 24.70 -4.27
CA ALA A 34 -5.01 24.67 -3.74
C ALA A 34 -5.04 24.08 -2.33
N TYR A 35 -6.12 24.33 -1.60
CA TYR A 35 -6.38 23.68 -0.32
C TYR A 35 -6.96 22.29 -0.58
N GLY A 36 -6.25 21.26 -0.18
CA GLY A 36 -6.67 19.86 -0.26
C GLY A 36 -7.18 19.34 1.09
N TYR A 37 -7.23 18.01 1.20
CA TYR A 37 -7.64 17.32 2.43
C TYR A 37 -6.80 17.70 3.68
N SER A 38 -5.53 18.02 3.49
CA SER A 38 -4.64 18.44 4.58
C SER A 38 -4.99 19.80 5.20
N GLY A 39 -5.90 20.57 4.60
CA GLY A 39 -6.17 21.96 5.00
C GLY A 39 -5.01 22.94 4.70
N ILE A 40 -3.94 22.47 4.08
CA ILE A 40 -2.77 23.26 3.70
C ILE A 40 -2.90 23.66 2.22
N ARG A 41 -2.62 24.94 1.92
CA ARG A 41 -2.50 25.38 0.53
C ARG A 41 -1.17 24.89 -0.04
N GLY A 42 -1.22 23.99 -0.98
CA GLY A 42 -0.02 23.34 -1.49
C GLY A 42 -0.12 22.89 -2.94
N LEU A 43 1.01 22.39 -3.42
CA LEU A 43 1.12 21.64 -4.66
C LEU A 43 1.15 20.14 -4.32
N ASN A 44 0.40 19.35 -5.07
CA ASN A 44 0.43 17.89 -4.93
C ASN A 44 1.51 17.29 -5.84
N VAL A 45 2.26 16.34 -5.31
CA VAL A 45 3.25 15.56 -6.05
C VAL A 45 2.91 14.09 -5.87
N GLN A 46 2.49 13.44 -6.95
CA GLN A 46 2.29 11.99 -6.97
C GLN A 46 3.54 11.32 -7.56
N LEU A 47 4.09 10.37 -6.84
CA LEU A 47 5.30 9.65 -7.21
C LEU A 47 5.00 8.15 -7.38
N ALA A 48 5.68 7.55 -8.34
CA ALA A 48 5.84 6.10 -8.41
C ALA A 48 7.33 5.79 -8.34
N ILE A 49 7.72 5.11 -7.28
CA ILE A 49 9.12 4.80 -6.95
C ILE A 49 9.33 3.31 -7.16
N VAL A 50 10.34 2.94 -7.93
CA VAL A 50 10.76 1.55 -8.09
C VAL A 50 11.91 1.25 -7.15
N SER A 51 11.78 0.16 -6.40
CA SER A 51 12.83 -0.33 -5.52
C SER A 51 13.01 -1.84 -5.67
N THR A 52 14.21 -2.31 -5.32
CA THR A 52 14.53 -3.74 -5.22
C THR A 52 15.17 -4.02 -3.86
N PRO A 53 15.25 -5.27 -3.40
CA PRO A 53 15.87 -5.59 -2.11
C PRO A 53 17.34 -5.13 -1.95
N ILE A 54 18.04 -4.95 -3.07
CA ILE A 54 19.48 -4.65 -3.10
C ILE A 54 19.84 -3.38 -3.86
N GLY A 55 18.88 -2.73 -4.50
CA GLY A 55 19.09 -1.50 -5.28
C GLY A 55 18.52 -0.28 -4.57
N ALA A 56 19.14 0.88 -4.80
CA ALA A 56 18.59 2.15 -4.33
C ALA A 56 17.24 2.45 -5.00
N PRO A 57 16.27 3.05 -4.29
CA PRO A 57 15.00 3.44 -4.87
C PRO A 57 15.18 4.49 -5.97
N VAL A 58 14.40 4.38 -7.05
CA VAL A 58 14.44 5.28 -8.20
C VAL A 58 13.04 5.78 -8.53
N ILE A 59 12.89 7.07 -8.76
CA ILE A 59 11.63 7.64 -9.23
C ILE A 59 11.40 7.19 -10.69
N ALA A 60 10.46 6.28 -10.90
CA ALA A 60 10.09 5.82 -12.24
C ALA A 60 9.14 6.78 -12.93
N ARG A 61 8.28 7.45 -12.17
CA ARG A 61 7.33 8.44 -12.68
C ARG A 61 6.93 9.45 -11.62
N ALA A 62 6.73 10.69 -12.06
CA ALA A 62 6.16 11.75 -11.24
C ALA A 62 4.98 12.39 -11.97
N ARG A 63 4.06 12.95 -11.20
CA ARG A 63 2.91 13.70 -11.68
C ARG A 63 2.62 14.85 -10.72
N LEU A 64 2.28 16.00 -11.26
CA LEU A 64 2.01 17.23 -10.50
C LEU A 64 0.55 17.68 -10.71
N PRO A 65 -0.42 17.03 -10.07
CA PRO A 65 -1.80 17.48 -10.13
C PRO A 65 -2.01 18.73 -9.26
N GLN A 66 -3.21 19.32 -9.36
CA GLN A 66 -3.57 20.42 -8.45
C GLN A 66 -3.55 19.96 -7.00
N GLY A 67 -3.23 20.87 -6.07
CA GLY A 67 -3.08 20.60 -4.65
C GLY A 67 -4.31 19.96 -3.97
N ASN A 68 -5.51 20.17 -4.51
CA ASN A 68 -6.76 19.57 -4.03
C ASN A 68 -7.17 18.28 -4.77
N THR A 69 -6.29 17.73 -5.61
CA THR A 69 -6.57 16.49 -6.33
C THR A 69 -6.51 15.30 -5.38
N ALA A 70 -7.56 14.48 -5.36
CA ALA A 70 -7.55 13.25 -4.58
C ALA A 70 -6.50 12.26 -5.10
N SER A 71 -5.80 11.55 -4.21
CA SER A 71 -4.70 10.62 -4.49
C SER A 71 -5.06 9.57 -5.55
N ALA A 72 -6.27 9.01 -5.47
CA ALA A 72 -6.76 8.02 -6.44
C ALA A 72 -6.94 8.57 -7.86
N LYS A 73 -7.06 9.90 -8.04
CA LYS A 73 -7.31 10.49 -9.37
C LYS A 73 -6.06 10.40 -10.25
N GLY A 74 -6.15 9.59 -11.30
CA GLY A 74 -5.08 9.38 -12.27
C GLY A 74 -3.98 8.41 -11.83
N CYS A 75 -4.12 7.75 -10.65
CA CYS A 75 -3.17 6.77 -10.14
C CYS A 75 -2.97 5.58 -11.11
N GLY A 76 -4.02 5.12 -11.77
CA GLY A 76 -3.90 4.03 -12.75
C GLY A 76 -2.97 4.39 -13.92
N ARG A 77 -3.06 5.62 -14.44
CA ARG A 77 -2.14 6.07 -15.49
C ARG A 77 -0.70 6.19 -14.97
N LEU A 78 -0.53 6.74 -13.76
CA LEU A 78 0.79 6.86 -13.13
C LEU A 78 1.42 5.47 -12.96
N LEU A 79 0.67 4.51 -12.41
CA LEU A 79 1.12 3.13 -12.20
C LEU A 79 1.46 2.44 -13.53
N ALA A 80 0.59 2.53 -14.54
CA ALA A 80 0.86 1.93 -15.85
C ALA A 80 2.16 2.45 -16.47
N GLN A 81 2.39 3.75 -16.41
CA GLN A 81 3.62 4.36 -16.90
C GLN A 81 4.85 3.92 -16.09
N ALA A 82 4.73 3.81 -14.76
CA ALA A 82 5.82 3.32 -13.92
C ALA A 82 6.17 1.86 -14.19
N ILE A 83 5.15 0.99 -14.39
CA ILE A 83 5.36 -0.41 -14.79
C ILE A 83 6.09 -0.48 -16.13
N THR A 84 5.66 0.31 -17.12
CA THR A 84 6.32 0.38 -18.44
C THR A 84 7.77 0.83 -18.28
N THR A 85 8.03 1.87 -17.50
CA THR A 85 9.38 2.35 -17.23
C THR A 85 10.24 1.26 -16.57
N ALA A 86 9.72 0.58 -15.54
CA ALA A 86 10.42 -0.51 -14.87
C ALA A 86 10.77 -1.66 -15.84
N ARG A 87 9.84 -2.07 -16.71
CA ARG A 87 10.07 -3.10 -17.72
C ARG A 87 11.13 -2.69 -18.75
N ASN A 88 11.09 -1.44 -19.21
CA ASN A 88 12.06 -0.92 -20.17
C ASN A 88 13.48 -0.78 -19.56
N THR A 89 13.60 -0.70 -18.24
CA THR A 89 14.88 -0.67 -17.53
C THR A 89 15.34 -2.04 -17.04
N ALA A 90 14.88 -3.11 -17.70
CA ALA A 90 15.25 -4.50 -17.48
C ALA A 90 14.74 -5.15 -16.18
N ALA A 91 13.64 -4.65 -15.59
CA ALA A 91 12.93 -5.39 -14.55
C ALA A 91 12.23 -6.61 -15.16
N ALA A 92 12.98 -7.69 -15.35
CA ALA A 92 12.50 -8.92 -15.99
C ALA A 92 11.72 -9.84 -15.03
N GLY A 93 11.82 -9.61 -13.72
CA GLY A 93 11.16 -10.39 -12.67
C GLY A 93 9.74 -9.92 -12.36
N GLN A 94 9.24 -10.39 -11.24
CA GLN A 94 7.91 -10.03 -10.76
C GLN A 94 7.88 -8.56 -10.31
N LEU A 95 6.85 -7.82 -10.72
CA LEU A 95 6.57 -6.49 -10.21
C LEU A 95 5.46 -6.57 -9.15
N MET A 96 5.61 -5.83 -8.06
CA MET A 96 4.58 -5.66 -7.04
C MET A 96 4.27 -4.18 -6.84
N ALA A 97 3.08 -3.75 -7.21
CA ALA A 97 2.59 -2.41 -6.96
C ALA A 97 2.09 -2.29 -5.52
N ARG A 98 2.58 -1.28 -4.78
CA ARG A 98 2.18 -1.03 -3.39
C ARG A 98 1.63 0.39 -3.25
N ALA A 99 0.60 0.53 -2.42
CA ALA A 99 0.05 1.84 -2.08
C ALA A 99 -0.75 1.78 -0.77
N ASP A 100 -1.02 2.93 -0.20
CA ASP A 100 -1.85 3.07 0.99
C ASP A 100 -3.36 3.00 0.68
N SER A 101 -4.19 3.23 1.69
CA SER A 101 -5.65 3.15 1.58
C SER A 101 -6.29 4.25 0.73
N ALA A 102 -5.60 5.36 0.47
CA ALA A 102 -6.09 6.41 -0.42
C ALA A 102 -6.20 5.92 -1.87
N TYR A 103 -5.38 4.93 -2.24
CA TYR A 103 -5.36 4.29 -3.55
C TYR A 103 -6.19 3.02 -3.62
N TYR A 104 -6.86 2.60 -2.53
CA TYR A 104 -7.71 1.41 -2.53
C TYR A 104 -8.89 1.59 -3.48
N GLY A 105 -8.74 1.10 -4.70
CA GLY A 105 -9.75 1.20 -5.73
C GLY A 105 -9.37 0.50 -7.03
N TRP A 106 -10.37 0.27 -7.89
CA TRP A 106 -10.20 -0.42 -9.17
C TRP A 106 -9.20 0.26 -10.11
N ALA A 107 -9.09 1.59 -10.04
CA ALA A 107 -8.13 2.32 -10.88
C ALA A 107 -6.68 1.88 -10.62
N PHE A 108 -6.33 1.56 -9.38
CA PHE A 108 -5.00 1.06 -9.01
C PHE A 108 -4.90 -0.45 -9.24
N VAL A 109 -5.76 -1.23 -8.57
CA VAL A 109 -5.69 -2.70 -8.59
C VAL A 109 -5.94 -3.27 -9.98
N GLY A 110 -6.96 -2.79 -10.70
CA GLY A 110 -7.23 -3.22 -12.06
C GLY A 110 -6.10 -2.86 -13.05
N THR A 111 -5.37 -1.77 -12.77
CA THR A 111 -4.18 -1.44 -13.58
C THR A 111 -3.04 -2.40 -13.29
N ALA A 112 -2.75 -2.73 -12.03
CA ALA A 112 -1.74 -3.72 -11.68
C ALA A 112 -2.03 -5.06 -12.38
N ILE A 113 -3.26 -5.56 -12.29
CA ILE A 113 -3.69 -6.82 -12.92
C ILE A 113 -3.51 -6.78 -14.45
N ARG A 114 -4.00 -5.72 -15.13
CA ARG A 114 -3.85 -5.60 -16.60
C ARG A 114 -2.41 -5.55 -17.07
N HIS A 115 -1.49 -5.09 -16.22
CA HIS A 115 -0.07 -5.02 -16.52
C HIS A 115 0.73 -6.18 -15.89
N HIS A 116 0.07 -7.25 -15.49
CA HIS A 116 0.70 -8.45 -14.92
C HIS A 116 1.64 -8.13 -13.73
N ALA A 117 1.26 -7.17 -12.92
CA ALA A 117 1.92 -6.87 -11.65
C ALA A 117 1.07 -7.38 -10.48
N TRP A 118 1.70 -7.93 -9.47
CA TRP A 118 1.05 -8.15 -8.19
C TRP A 118 0.71 -6.80 -7.54
N PHE A 119 -0.19 -6.81 -6.58
CA PHE A 119 -0.52 -5.61 -5.84
C PHE A 119 -0.58 -5.89 -4.34
N SER A 120 -0.24 -4.87 -3.58
CA SER A 120 -0.43 -4.80 -2.13
C SER A 120 -0.96 -3.40 -1.81
N VAL A 121 -2.21 -3.30 -1.39
CA VAL A 121 -2.85 -2.02 -1.09
C VAL A 121 -3.61 -2.13 0.22
N THR A 122 -3.42 -1.14 1.09
CA THR A 122 -4.15 -1.09 2.35
C THR A 122 -5.65 -0.99 2.08
N ALA A 123 -6.41 -1.97 2.51
CA ALA A 123 -7.86 -1.96 2.33
C ALA A 123 -8.52 -0.95 3.28
N ARG A 124 -9.56 -0.27 2.79
CA ARG A 124 -10.41 0.56 3.66
C ARG A 124 -11.31 -0.33 4.49
N MET A 125 -11.53 0.03 5.75
CA MET A 125 -12.47 -0.66 6.65
C MET A 125 -13.90 -0.50 6.14
N THR A 126 -14.32 -1.44 5.32
CA THR A 126 -15.70 -1.58 4.84
C THR A 126 -16.41 -2.70 5.57
N LYS A 127 -17.74 -2.77 5.49
CA LYS A 127 -18.51 -3.87 6.10
C LYS A 127 -18.01 -5.25 5.65
N SER A 128 -17.62 -5.41 4.37
CA SER A 128 -17.09 -6.67 3.85
C SER A 128 -15.70 -7.00 4.41
N VAL A 129 -14.83 -6.00 4.56
CA VAL A 129 -13.51 -6.20 5.18
C VAL A 129 -13.67 -6.54 6.66
N THR A 130 -14.52 -5.82 7.38
CA THR A 130 -14.80 -6.13 8.80
C THR A 130 -15.36 -7.54 8.96
N ALA A 131 -16.31 -7.96 8.11
CA ALA A 131 -16.85 -9.31 8.15
C ALA A 131 -15.78 -10.39 7.89
N ALA A 132 -14.88 -10.14 6.91
CA ALA A 132 -13.77 -11.04 6.63
C ALA A 132 -12.80 -11.15 7.82
N ILE A 133 -12.49 -10.03 8.49
CA ILE A 133 -11.65 -10.04 9.70
C ILE A 133 -12.32 -10.82 10.83
N THR A 134 -13.61 -10.60 11.05
CA THR A 134 -14.36 -11.29 12.10
C THR A 134 -14.44 -12.80 11.86
N SER A 135 -14.35 -13.26 10.61
CA SER A 135 -14.33 -14.69 10.28
C SER A 135 -13.00 -15.40 10.55
N ILE A 136 -11.94 -14.65 10.88
CA ILE A 136 -10.65 -15.26 11.19
C ILE A 136 -10.71 -15.97 12.52
N SER A 137 -10.46 -17.28 12.52
CA SER A 137 -10.46 -18.09 13.73
C SER A 137 -9.31 -17.70 14.67
N HIS A 138 -9.49 -17.95 15.96
CA HIS A 138 -8.51 -17.54 16.98
C HIS A 138 -7.14 -18.21 16.81
N ASP A 139 -7.10 -19.40 16.28
CA ASP A 139 -5.90 -20.22 16.03
C ASP A 139 -5.18 -19.87 14.71
N ALA A 140 -5.80 -19.10 13.82
CA ALA A 140 -5.21 -18.68 12.55
C ALA A 140 -4.19 -17.55 12.68
N TRP A 141 -4.04 -16.95 13.87
CA TRP A 141 -3.15 -15.84 14.09
C TRP A 141 -1.73 -16.29 14.38
N THR A 142 -0.78 -15.83 13.58
CA THR A 142 0.65 -16.14 13.72
C THR A 142 1.40 -14.94 14.30
N PRO A 143 2.13 -15.09 15.41
CA PRO A 143 2.93 -14.01 15.99
C PRO A 143 4.00 -13.52 15.02
N ILE A 144 4.17 -12.20 14.92
CA ILE A 144 5.24 -11.57 14.14
C ILE A 144 6.30 -11.07 15.10
N ARG A 145 7.55 -11.53 14.93
CA ARG A 145 8.70 -10.95 15.62
C ARG A 145 9.33 -9.89 14.73
N TYR A 146 9.35 -8.66 15.21
CA TYR A 146 10.08 -7.59 14.54
C TYR A 146 11.56 -7.64 14.88
N PRO A 147 12.47 -7.42 13.90
CA PRO A 147 13.91 -7.40 14.15
C PRO A 147 14.35 -6.32 15.16
N LYS A 148 13.52 -5.30 15.39
CA LYS A 148 13.74 -4.17 16.31
C LYS A 148 12.75 -4.16 17.47
N ALA A 149 12.20 -5.31 17.87
CA ALA A 149 11.38 -5.39 19.07
C ALA A 149 12.20 -4.86 20.26
N GLN A 150 11.64 -3.92 21.01
CA GLN A 150 12.26 -3.38 22.20
C GLN A 150 11.77 -4.16 23.42
N PHE A 151 12.68 -4.47 24.34
CA PHE A 151 12.31 -5.05 25.61
C PHE A 151 11.87 -3.93 26.54
N ASP A 152 10.63 -4.00 27.03
CA ASP A 152 10.12 -3.08 28.03
C ASP A 152 10.50 -3.58 29.43
N GLU A 153 11.44 -2.87 30.07
CA GLU A 153 11.95 -3.21 31.39
C GLU A 153 10.89 -3.08 32.49
N GLN A 154 9.89 -2.21 32.31
CA GLN A 154 8.82 -2.03 33.30
C GLN A 154 7.79 -3.16 33.21
N LEU A 155 7.52 -3.66 32.02
CA LEU A 155 6.56 -4.74 31.76
C LEU A 155 7.24 -6.11 31.67
N GLN A 156 8.58 -6.18 31.74
CA GLN A 156 9.40 -7.42 31.64
C GLN A 156 9.06 -8.27 30.41
N GLN A 157 8.71 -7.64 29.28
CA GLN A 157 8.34 -8.34 28.06
C GLN A 157 8.73 -7.57 26.79
N TRP A 158 8.86 -8.31 25.69
CA TRP A 158 9.08 -7.70 24.39
C TRP A 158 7.83 -6.99 23.90
N VAL A 159 7.91 -5.67 23.71
CA VAL A 159 6.82 -4.84 23.20
C VAL A 159 6.76 -4.97 21.70
N SER A 160 6.18 -6.03 21.22
CA SER A 160 5.73 -6.17 19.82
C SER A 160 4.95 -7.48 19.65
N ASP A 161 3.84 -7.61 20.31
CA ASP A 161 2.93 -8.72 20.10
C ASP A 161 2.01 -8.43 18.90
N ALA A 162 2.62 -8.16 17.74
CA ALA A 162 1.83 -8.13 16.52
C ALA A 162 1.64 -9.55 16.00
N GLU A 163 0.43 -9.82 15.59
CA GLU A 163 0.03 -11.07 14.95
C GLU A 163 -0.48 -10.78 13.56
N VAL A 164 -0.31 -11.75 12.66
CA VAL A 164 -0.82 -11.70 11.31
C VAL A 164 -1.70 -12.91 11.04
N ALA A 165 -2.76 -12.70 10.29
CA ALA A 165 -3.58 -13.76 9.73
C ALA A 165 -3.93 -13.45 8.27
N GLU A 166 -4.25 -14.47 7.51
CA GLU A 166 -4.68 -14.35 6.13
C GLU A 166 -6.05 -14.98 5.94
N VAL A 167 -6.89 -14.33 5.14
CA VAL A 167 -8.21 -14.87 4.79
C VAL A 167 -8.49 -14.63 3.30
N PRO A 168 -9.11 -15.61 2.60
CA PRO A 168 -9.59 -15.38 1.24
C PRO A 168 -10.58 -14.22 1.21
N PHE A 169 -10.44 -13.33 0.22
CA PHE A 169 -11.27 -12.15 0.12
C PHE A 169 -11.60 -11.83 -1.34
N VAL A 170 -12.83 -11.40 -1.59
CA VAL A 170 -13.24 -10.91 -2.90
C VAL A 170 -13.45 -9.40 -2.80
N ALA A 171 -12.52 -8.66 -3.38
CA ALA A 171 -12.59 -7.20 -3.42
C ALA A 171 -13.48 -6.70 -4.55
N PHE A 172 -14.01 -5.47 -4.37
CA PHE A 172 -14.80 -4.72 -5.36
C PHE A 172 -16.13 -5.38 -5.77
N THR A 173 -16.76 -6.13 -4.87
CA THR A 173 -18.05 -6.83 -5.12
C THR A 173 -19.21 -5.89 -5.48
N GLY A 174 -19.12 -4.60 -5.17
CA GLY A 174 -20.09 -3.58 -5.60
C GLY A 174 -19.90 -3.10 -7.05
N ARG A 175 -18.91 -3.63 -7.77
CA ARG A 175 -18.65 -3.32 -9.19
C ARG A 175 -19.18 -4.41 -10.11
N ARG A 176 -18.92 -4.28 -11.43
CA ARG A 176 -19.27 -5.32 -12.39
C ARG A 176 -18.54 -6.62 -12.06
N LYS A 177 -19.16 -7.77 -12.32
CA LYS A 177 -18.65 -9.09 -11.96
C LYS A 177 -17.24 -9.39 -12.50
N ASN A 178 -16.90 -8.88 -13.68
CA ASN A 178 -15.57 -8.99 -14.26
C ASN A 178 -14.50 -8.06 -13.62
N GLU A 179 -14.92 -7.20 -12.72
CA GLU A 179 -14.04 -6.33 -11.92
C GLU A 179 -13.88 -6.83 -10.47
N HIS A 180 -14.53 -7.96 -10.13
CA HIS A 180 -14.31 -8.59 -8.84
C HIS A 180 -12.90 -9.20 -8.80
N VAL A 181 -12.20 -9.05 -7.69
CA VAL A 181 -10.83 -9.55 -7.53
C VAL A 181 -10.77 -10.51 -6.35
N THR A 182 -10.53 -11.78 -6.65
CA THR A 182 -10.20 -12.77 -5.62
C THR A 182 -8.75 -12.57 -5.20
N CYS A 183 -8.52 -12.36 -3.92
CA CYS A 183 -7.21 -12.07 -3.36
C CYS A 183 -7.12 -12.58 -1.91
N ARG A 184 -5.96 -12.45 -1.30
CA ARG A 184 -5.78 -12.67 0.14
C ARG A 184 -5.91 -11.32 0.85
N LEU A 185 -6.68 -11.28 1.93
CA LEU A 185 -6.67 -10.19 2.88
C LEU A 185 -5.70 -10.57 4.00
N VAL A 186 -4.59 -9.86 4.09
CA VAL A 186 -3.62 -10.02 5.17
C VAL A 186 -3.97 -9.02 6.27
N VAL A 187 -4.24 -9.52 7.45
CA VAL A 187 -4.67 -8.73 8.60
C VAL A 187 -3.56 -8.75 9.63
N ARG A 188 -3.14 -7.55 10.06
CA ARG A 188 -2.22 -7.39 11.16
C ARG A 188 -2.98 -6.83 12.36
N ARG A 189 -2.86 -7.46 13.53
CA ARG A 189 -3.33 -6.90 14.79
C ARG A 189 -2.17 -6.72 15.75
N VAL A 190 -2.28 -5.72 16.64
CA VAL A 190 -1.34 -5.51 17.72
C VAL A 190 -2.12 -5.70 19.02
N LYS A 191 -1.67 -6.63 19.87
CA LYS A 191 -2.22 -6.78 21.21
C LYS A 191 -1.75 -5.61 22.05
N ARG A 192 -2.68 -4.79 22.55
CA ARG A 192 -2.34 -3.80 23.57
C ARG A 192 -2.16 -4.54 24.89
N LEU A 193 -0.99 -4.42 25.48
CA LEU A 193 -0.64 -5.08 26.74
C LEU A 193 -1.29 -4.42 27.97
N GLN A 194 -1.83 -3.21 27.82
CA GLN A 194 -2.65 -2.54 28.84
C GLN A 194 -3.83 -1.84 28.20
N PRO A 195 -5.06 -1.93 28.78
CA PRO A 195 -6.12 -1.04 28.42
C PRO A 195 -5.73 0.38 28.87
N LEU A 196 -5.57 1.29 27.93
CA LEU A 196 -5.54 2.72 28.25
C LEU A 196 -6.85 3.05 28.94
N ALA A 197 -6.79 3.46 30.20
CA ALA A 197 -7.95 3.97 30.92
C ALA A 197 -8.55 5.14 30.11
N GLY A 198 -9.75 4.93 29.58
CA GLY A 198 -10.63 5.98 29.11
C GLY A 198 -10.32 6.57 27.74
N ASP A 199 -10.44 5.80 26.66
CA ASP A 199 -11.01 6.38 25.45
C ASP A 199 -11.12 5.30 24.33
N GLY A 200 -12.30 5.19 23.77
CA GLY A 200 -12.75 4.11 22.89
C GLY A 200 -12.38 4.26 21.41
N THR A 201 -11.24 4.84 21.07
CA THR A 201 -10.79 4.95 19.69
C THR A 201 -9.87 3.78 19.33
N ALA A 202 -10.44 2.79 18.67
CA ALA A 202 -9.67 1.76 17.98
C ALA A 202 -8.83 2.41 16.88
N GLN A 203 -7.52 2.47 17.09
CA GLN A 203 -6.58 2.90 16.06
C GLN A 203 -6.53 1.86 14.95
N GLY A 204 -6.74 2.30 13.71
CA GLY A 204 -6.93 1.45 12.54
C GLY A 204 -5.79 0.46 12.30
N GLU A 205 -6.17 -0.76 12.05
CA GLU A 205 -5.30 -1.87 11.68
C GLU A 205 -4.86 -1.72 10.22
N LEU A 206 -3.63 -2.10 9.91
CA LEU A 206 -3.06 -2.00 8.58
C LEU A 206 -3.34 -3.29 7.79
N PHE A 207 -3.99 -3.18 6.63
CA PHE A 207 -4.35 -4.32 5.79
C PHE A 207 -3.62 -4.29 4.45
N SER A 208 -3.23 -5.45 3.97
CA SER A 208 -2.60 -5.64 2.68
C SER A 208 -3.24 -6.81 1.93
N ALA A 209 -3.57 -6.63 0.67
CA ALA A 209 -4.17 -7.67 -0.18
C ALA A 209 -3.20 -8.09 -1.30
N TYR A 210 -2.96 -9.40 -1.43
CA TYR A 210 -2.14 -9.99 -2.50
C TYR A 210 -3.02 -10.88 -3.39
N PRO A 211 -2.78 -10.93 -4.71
CA PRO A 211 -3.49 -11.86 -5.57
C PRO A 211 -3.17 -13.30 -5.21
N CYS A 212 -4.18 -14.17 -5.21
CA CYS A 212 -3.94 -15.60 -5.22
C CYS A 212 -3.28 -15.97 -6.55
N ALA A 213 -2.15 -16.66 -6.52
CA ALA A 213 -1.64 -17.32 -7.70
C ALA A 213 -2.66 -18.37 -8.12
N SER A 214 -3.33 -18.19 -9.26
CA SER A 214 -4.09 -19.25 -9.90
C SER A 214 -3.09 -20.31 -10.36
N GLY A 215 -3.16 -21.51 -9.75
CA GLY A 215 -2.49 -22.71 -10.23
C GLY A 215 -3.06 -23.14 -11.57
#